data_f9cb6de00387c95b6551d7507daee487
#
_entry.id   f9cb6de00387c95b6551d7507daee487
#
_cell.length_a   1.000
_cell.length_b   1.000
_cell.length_c   1.000
_cell.angle_alpha   90.00
_cell.angle_beta   90.00
_cell.angle_gamma   90.00
#
_symmetry.space_group_name_H-M   'P 1'
#
loop_
_entity.id
_entity.type
_entity.pdbx_description
1 polymer ?
#
loop_
_entity_poly.entity_id
_entity_poly.type
_entity_poly.pdbx_seq_one_letter_code
_entity_poly.pdbx_strand_id
1 'polypeptide(L)'
;GTPCVLMLAMPLPRRLQADGAEDAFTRALSQMQDDLRRDHVTGVYNAVYLNEEFRPKAEQAALNGQPMGVVMVRVNEYWQLRENESESAANCCLNMAAGILQLTVGPDHEKAVLARLNDGFFAIVTVGTPAAAMAQTVREAMNDSRREFNISLSRRGSFTVEIASAEWGETASWDMTLSLAQQRL
;
A
#
# COMPACT_ATOMS: atom_id res chain seq x y z
N GLY A 1 -41.50 -37.83 -9.02
CA GLY A 1 -41.88 -36.46 -8.73
C GLY A 1 -40.74 -35.52 -9.00
N THR A 2 -40.85 -34.76 -10.10
CA THR A 2 -39.91 -33.66 -10.43
C THR A 2 -40.18 -32.47 -9.55
N PRO A 3 -39.20 -31.85 -8.92
CA PRO A 3 -39.42 -30.64 -8.15
C PRO A 3 -39.71 -29.45 -9.08
N CYS A 4 -40.91 -28.90 -8.99
CA CYS A 4 -41.25 -27.62 -9.61
C CYS A 4 -40.72 -26.49 -8.77
N VAL A 5 -39.77 -25.73 -9.30
CA VAL A 5 -39.35 -24.43 -8.74
C VAL A 5 -40.30 -23.39 -9.26
N LEU A 6 -41.17 -22.85 -8.41
CA LEU A 6 -42.04 -21.72 -8.74
C LEU A 6 -41.20 -20.44 -8.67
N MET A 7 -40.79 -19.90 -9.79
CA MET A 7 -40.24 -18.56 -9.87
C MET A 7 -41.39 -17.56 -9.84
N LEU A 8 -41.61 -16.89 -8.72
CA LEU A 8 -42.46 -15.71 -8.65
C LEU A 8 -41.69 -14.50 -9.22
N ALA A 9 -41.91 -14.22 -10.49
CA ALA A 9 -41.47 -12.97 -11.07
C ALA A 9 -42.49 -11.89 -10.67
N MET A 10 -42.22 -11.13 -9.62
CA MET A 10 -42.92 -9.91 -9.32
C MET A 10 -42.39 -8.80 -10.25
N PRO A 11 -43.26 -8.14 -11.05
CA PRO A 11 -42.79 -6.98 -11.81
C PRO A 11 -42.50 -5.84 -10.82
N LEU A 12 -41.24 -5.45 -10.77
CA LEU A 12 -40.80 -4.25 -10.05
C LEU A 12 -41.51 -3.02 -10.65
N PRO A 13 -42.07 -2.12 -9.82
CA PRO A 13 -42.69 -0.91 -10.33
C PRO A 13 -41.72 -0.10 -11.19
N ARG A 14 -42.13 0.26 -12.39
CA ARG A 14 -41.31 0.97 -13.40
C ARG A 14 -40.60 2.25 -12.94
N ARG A 15 -40.91 2.77 -11.76
CA ARG A 15 -40.29 3.97 -11.15
C ARG A 15 -39.11 3.66 -10.23
N LEU A 16 -38.76 2.39 -10.00
CA LEU A 16 -37.51 1.95 -9.38
C LEU A 16 -36.49 1.51 -10.44
N GLN A 17 -36.80 1.72 -11.69
CA GLN A 17 -35.86 1.51 -12.79
C GLN A 17 -34.95 2.73 -12.84
N ALA A 18 -33.78 2.46 -12.55
CA ALA A 18 -32.61 2.23 -13.26
C ALA A 18 -31.49 3.18 -12.88
N ASP A 19 -31.56 4.48 -12.95
CA ASP A 19 -30.34 5.29 -12.83
C ASP A 19 -29.69 5.21 -11.43
N GLY A 20 -30.49 5.25 -10.36
CA GLY A 20 -29.96 5.23 -9.00
C GLY A 20 -29.50 3.85 -8.51
N ALA A 21 -30.10 2.76 -9.00
CA ALA A 21 -29.75 1.39 -8.59
C ALA A 21 -28.50 0.87 -9.32
N GLU A 22 -28.38 1.18 -10.62
CA GLU A 22 -27.16 0.88 -11.39
C GLU A 22 -25.98 1.69 -10.86
N ASP A 23 -26.15 2.95 -10.55
CA ASP A 23 -25.12 3.79 -9.94
C ASP A 23 -24.72 3.29 -8.54
N ALA A 24 -25.69 2.83 -7.74
CA ALA A 24 -25.43 2.27 -6.42
C ALA A 24 -24.67 0.92 -6.53
N PHE A 25 -25.06 0.07 -7.48
CA PHE A 25 -24.40 -1.20 -7.73
C PHE A 25 -22.99 -1.01 -8.27
N THR A 26 -22.80 -0.10 -9.22
CA THR A 26 -21.48 0.23 -9.78
C THR A 26 -20.55 0.80 -8.71
N ARG A 27 -21.06 1.68 -7.85
CA ARG A 27 -20.31 2.21 -6.70
C ARG A 27 -19.95 1.12 -5.70
N ALA A 28 -20.86 0.21 -5.39
CA ALA A 28 -20.59 -0.91 -4.49
C ALA A 28 -19.53 -1.85 -5.07
N LEU A 29 -19.58 -2.16 -6.36
CA LEU A 29 -18.53 -2.96 -7.03
C LEU A 29 -17.17 -2.27 -7.02
N SER A 30 -17.13 -0.97 -7.31
CA SER A 30 -15.89 -0.19 -7.26
C SER A 30 -15.31 -0.15 -5.84
N GLN A 31 -16.16 0.01 -4.83
CA GLN A 31 -15.74 -0.03 -3.43
C GLN A 31 -15.18 -1.40 -3.04
N MET A 32 -15.85 -2.48 -3.42
CA MET A 32 -15.35 -3.84 -3.17
C MET A 32 -14.01 -4.10 -3.87
N GLN A 33 -13.83 -3.60 -5.09
CA GLN A 33 -12.55 -3.70 -5.79
C GLN A 33 -11.45 -2.90 -5.10
N ASP A 34 -11.74 -1.70 -4.63
CA ASP A 34 -10.79 -0.87 -3.87
C ASP A 34 -10.42 -1.53 -2.53
N ASP A 35 -11.39 -2.14 -1.84
CA ASP A 35 -11.13 -2.86 -0.59
C ASP A 35 -10.21 -4.08 -0.81
N LEU A 36 -10.37 -4.80 -1.92
CA LEU A 36 -9.49 -5.93 -2.29
C LEU A 36 -8.04 -5.51 -2.61
N ARG A 37 -7.83 -4.26 -3.00
CA ARG A 37 -6.51 -3.70 -3.34
C ARG A 37 -5.74 -3.18 -2.14
N ARG A 38 -6.41 -3.03 -1.00
CA ARG A 38 -5.82 -2.41 0.20
C ARG A 38 -5.49 -3.42 1.27
N ASP A 39 -4.48 -3.09 2.05
CA ASP A 39 -4.16 -3.79 3.30
C ASP A 39 -5.16 -3.37 4.38
N HIS A 40 -5.85 -4.32 4.98
CA HIS A 40 -6.93 -4.08 5.95
C HIS A 40 -6.46 -3.42 7.26
N VAL A 41 -5.17 -3.51 7.58
CA VAL A 41 -4.59 -2.91 8.79
C VAL A 41 -4.23 -1.45 8.55
N THR A 42 -3.55 -1.17 7.45
CA THR A 42 -2.91 0.13 7.21
C THR A 42 -3.63 1.00 6.18
N GLY A 43 -4.56 0.42 5.41
CA GLY A 43 -5.28 1.12 4.35
C GLY A 43 -4.43 1.50 3.12
N VAL A 44 -3.11 1.26 3.14
CA VAL A 44 -2.27 1.39 1.94
C VAL A 44 -2.55 0.26 0.95
N TYR A 45 -2.03 0.33 -0.27
CA TYR A 45 -2.17 -0.79 -1.18
C TYR A 45 -1.52 -2.07 -0.62
N ASN A 46 -2.01 -3.21 -1.02
CA ASN A 46 -1.44 -4.50 -0.67
C ASN A 46 -0.46 -5.01 -1.75
N ALA A 47 0.23 -6.11 -1.43
CA ALA A 47 1.19 -6.73 -2.35
C ALA A 47 0.54 -7.25 -3.65
N VAL A 48 -0.73 -7.65 -3.61
CA VAL A 48 -1.46 -8.13 -4.79
C VAL A 48 -1.63 -7.00 -5.80
N TYR A 49 -2.17 -5.85 -5.36
CA TYR A 49 -2.28 -4.66 -6.21
C TYR A 49 -0.92 -4.25 -6.79
N LEU A 50 0.12 -4.25 -5.96
CA LEU A 50 1.45 -3.86 -6.39
C LEU A 50 1.97 -4.75 -7.53
N ASN A 51 1.82 -6.07 -7.39
CA ASN A 51 2.37 -7.03 -8.35
C ASN A 51 1.47 -7.25 -9.58
N GLU A 52 0.15 -7.21 -9.42
CA GLU A 52 -0.76 -7.55 -10.52
C GLU A 52 -1.20 -6.33 -11.33
N GLU A 53 -1.40 -5.19 -10.67
CA GLU A 53 -1.95 -4.01 -11.34
C GLU A 53 -0.91 -2.91 -11.59
N PHE A 54 -0.01 -2.64 -10.63
CA PHE A 54 0.95 -1.56 -10.78
C PHE A 54 2.23 -1.99 -11.49
N ARG A 55 2.74 -3.19 -11.23
CA ARG A 55 3.94 -3.75 -11.86
C ARG A 55 3.97 -3.60 -13.39
N PRO A 56 2.93 -3.99 -14.17
CA PRO A 56 2.97 -3.86 -15.62
C PRO A 56 3.16 -2.43 -16.10
N LYS A 57 2.57 -1.46 -15.40
CA LYS A 57 2.69 -0.04 -15.71
C LYS A 57 4.10 0.47 -15.42
N ALA A 58 4.66 0.10 -14.27
CA ALA A 58 6.00 0.48 -13.86
C ALA A 58 7.07 -0.11 -14.78
N GLU A 59 6.96 -1.39 -15.13
CA GLU A 59 7.86 -2.06 -16.07
C GLU A 59 7.80 -1.41 -17.46
N GLN A 60 6.60 -1.08 -17.95
CA GLN A 60 6.44 -0.40 -19.22
C GLN A 60 7.06 1.00 -19.20
N ALA A 61 6.91 1.75 -18.12
CA ALA A 61 7.54 3.06 -17.95
C ALA A 61 9.08 2.95 -17.95
N ALA A 62 9.62 1.96 -17.24
CA ALA A 62 11.05 1.70 -17.21
C ALA A 62 11.61 1.30 -18.57
N LEU A 63 10.89 0.47 -19.34
CA LEU A 63 11.25 0.10 -20.70
C LEU A 63 11.21 1.30 -21.67
N ASN A 64 10.37 2.29 -21.38
CA ASN A 64 10.31 3.55 -22.11
C ASN A 64 11.40 4.56 -21.66
N GLY A 65 12.32 4.14 -20.80
CA GLY A 65 13.45 4.97 -20.34
C GLY A 65 13.11 5.93 -19.20
N GLN A 66 11.95 5.80 -18.57
CA GLN A 66 11.64 6.58 -17.37
C GLN A 66 12.38 6.00 -16.15
N PRO A 67 12.90 6.83 -15.25
CA PRO A 67 13.42 6.36 -13.98
C PRO A 67 12.35 5.55 -13.23
N MET A 68 12.71 4.38 -12.77
CA MET A 68 11.87 3.53 -11.94
C MET A 68 12.73 2.86 -10.88
N GLY A 69 12.21 2.77 -9.68
CA GLY A 69 12.89 2.06 -8.62
C GLY A 69 11.97 1.77 -7.44
N VAL A 70 12.54 1.14 -6.44
CA VAL A 70 11.85 0.68 -5.23
C VAL A 70 12.54 1.22 -4.01
N VAL A 71 11.76 1.80 -3.10
CA VAL A 71 12.18 2.09 -1.72
C VAL A 71 11.53 1.06 -0.81
N MET A 72 12.36 0.31 -0.10
CA MET A 72 11.92 -0.65 0.90
C MET A 72 12.00 0.00 2.28
N VAL A 73 10.95 -0.15 3.07
CA VAL A 73 10.89 0.37 4.45
C VAL A 73 10.54 -0.78 5.38
N ARG A 74 11.34 -0.99 6.42
CA ARG A 74 11.10 -1.97 7.48
C ARG A 74 10.84 -1.27 8.80
N VAL A 75 9.75 -1.63 9.48
CA VAL A 75 9.46 -1.22 10.85
C VAL A 75 10.11 -2.22 11.80
N ASN A 76 11.17 -1.80 12.49
CA ASN A 76 12.04 -2.70 13.26
C ASN A 76 11.35 -3.35 14.46
N GLU A 77 10.51 -2.59 15.15
CA GLU A 77 9.86 -3.03 16.37
C GLU A 77 8.61 -3.89 16.15
N TYR A 78 8.17 -4.08 14.90
CA TYR A 78 6.93 -4.79 14.58
C TYR A 78 6.84 -6.17 15.27
N TRP A 79 7.88 -7.00 15.11
CA TRP A 79 7.91 -8.34 15.68
C TRP A 79 7.99 -8.34 17.19
N GLN A 80 8.79 -7.45 17.77
CA GLN A 80 8.90 -7.33 19.22
C GLN A 80 7.59 -6.92 19.87
N LEU A 81 6.88 -5.95 19.28
CA LEU A 81 5.56 -5.52 19.74
C LEU A 81 4.53 -6.63 19.64
N ARG A 82 4.54 -7.37 18.53
CA ARG A 82 3.62 -8.49 18.30
C ARG A 82 3.81 -9.62 19.29
N GLU A 83 5.06 -10.00 19.57
CA GLU A 83 5.40 -11.09 20.47
C GLU A 83 5.31 -10.75 21.95
N ASN A 84 5.78 -9.56 22.33
CA ASN A 84 5.94 -9.18 23.74
C ASN A 84 4.77 -8.38 24.30
N GLU A 85 4.00 -7.69 23.44
CA GLU A 85 2.88 -6.88 23.87
C GLU A 85 1.55 -7.40 23.32
N SER A 86 1.25 -7.11 22.06
CA SER A 86 0.04 -7.59 21.38
C SER A 86 0.08 -7.29 19.88
N GLU A 87 -0.77 -8.00 19.12
CA GLU A 87 -1.01 -7.68 17.71
C GLU A 87 -1.57 -6.26 17.52
N SER A 88 -2.39 -5.78 18.45
CA SER A 88 -2.92 -4.41 18.42
C SER A 88 -1.82 -3.36 18.56
N ALA A 89 -0.81 -3.59 19.40
CA ALA A 89 0.33 -2.69 19.55
C ALA A 89 1.19 -2.64 18.26
N ALA A 90 1.46 -3.80 17.67
CA ALA A 90 2.16 -3.91 16.39
C ALA A 90 1.39 -3.22 15.25
N ASN A 91 0.07 -3.42 15.16
CA ASN A 91 -0.79 -2.78 14.18
C ASN A 91 -0.86 -1.25 14.36
N CYS A 92 -0.86 -0.76 15.60
CA CYS A 92 -0.78 0.68 15.88
C CYS A 92 0.52 1.28 15.31
N CYS A 93 1.65 0.61 15.53
CA CYS A 93 2.95 1.02 15.00
C CYS A 93 2.95 1.05 13.45
N LEU A 94 2.40 0.01 12.81
CA LEU A 94 2.25 -0.03 11.35
C LEU A 94 1.38 1.10 10.81
N ASN A 95 0.25 1.39 11.47
CA ASN A 95 -0.65 2.48 11.05
C ASN A 95 0.03 3.84 11.15
N MET A 96 0.83 4.07 12.19
CA MET A 96 1.61 5.30 12.33
C MET A 96 2.64 5.43 11.20
N ALA A 97 3.40 4.37 10.93
CA ALA A 97 4.36 4.35 9.83
C ALA A 97 3.67 4.56 8.47
N ALA A 98 2.58 3.84 8.21
CA ALA A 98 1.80 3.98 6.97
C ALA A 98 1.26 5.39 6.76
N GLY A 99 0.76 6.05 7.82
CA GLY A 99 0.28 7.43 7.74
C GLY A 99 1.37 8.42 7.33
N ILE A 100 2.57 8.31 7.91
CA ILE A 100 3.72 9.14 7.54
C ILE A 100 4.12 8.86 6.07
N LEU A 101 4.20 7.59 5.69
CA LEU A 101 4.57 7.20 4.34
C LEU A 101 3.54 7.68 3.30
N GLN A 102 2.25 7.58 3.58
CA GLN A 102 1.18 8.09 2.70
C GLN A 102 1.29 9.59 2.47
N LEU A 103 1.52 10.37 3.53
CA LEU A 103 1.71 11.82 3.43
C LEU A 103 2.96 12.17 2.62
N THR A 104 4.02 11.39 2.76
CA THR A 104 5.29 11.59 2.05
C THR A 104 5.20 11.26 0.57
N VAL A 105 4.54 10.14 0.24
CA VAL A 105 4.35 9.68 -1.15
C VAL A 105 3.38 10.60 -1.90
N GLY A 106 2.38 11.15 -1.18
CA GLY A 106 1.37 12.01 -1.77
C GLY A 106 0.29 11.25 -2.56
N PRO A 107 -0.64 11.97 -3.18
CA PRO A 107 -1.82 11.38 -3.82
C PRO A 107 -1.60 10.94 -5.28
N ASP A 108 -0.45 11.24 -5.87
CA ASP A 108 -0.18 10.94 -7.29
C ASP A 108 0.26 9.49 -7.47
N HIS A 109 -0.71 8.59 -7.56
CA HIS A 109 -0.49 7.15 -7.72
C HIS A 109 0.12 6.75 -9.08
N GLU A 110 0.23 7.68 -10.04
CA GLU A 110 0.93 7.41 -11.29
C GLU A 110 2.45 7.53 -11.14
N LYS A 111 2.90 8.38 -10.23
CA LYS A 111 4.32 8.62 -9.96
C LYS A 111 4.90 7.77 -8.85
N ALA A 112 4.10 7.46 -7.83
CA ALA A 112 4.56 6.64 -6.74
C ALA A 112 3.40 5.86 -6.10
N VAL A 113 3.65 4.60 -5.78
CA VAL A 113 2.69 3.73 -5.10
C VAL A 113 3.31 3.18 -3.84
N LEU A 114 2.59 3.37 -2.73
CA LEU A 114 2.91 2.78 -1.43
C LEU A 114 2.09 1.51 -1.23
N ALA A 115 2.76 0.40 -0.97
CA ALA A 115 2.12 -0.86 -0.65
C ALA A 115 2.76 -1.51 0.60
N ARG A 116 1.94 -2.20 1.37
CA ARG A 116 2.41 -3.12 2.40
C ARG A 116 2.63 -4.49 1.78
N LEU A 117 3.83 -5.05 1.96
CA LEU A 117 4.16 -6.36 1.40
C LEU A 117 3.77 -7.49 2.37
N ASN A 118 4.29 -7.45 3.58
CA ASN A 118 4.01 -8.40 4.66
C ASN A 118 4.49 -7.80 5.99
N ASP A 119 4.11 -8.40 7.09
CA ASP A 119 4.59 -8.09 8.44
C ASP A 119 4.88 -6.58 8.64
N GLY A 120 6.11 -6.21 8.92
CA GLY A 120 6.58 -4.83 9.09
C GLY A 120 7.17 -4.18 7.83
N PHE A 121 6.95 -4.72 6.63
CA PHE A 121 7.56 -4.23 5.40
C PHE A 121 6.60 -3.47 4.50
N PHE A 122 7.06 -2.30 4.04
CA PHE A 122 6.42 -1.49 3.02
C PHE A 122 7.34 -1.34 1.81
N ALA A 123 6.76 -1.24 0.64
CA ALA A 123 7.44 -0.87 -0.60
C ALA A 123 6.82 0.42 -1.16
N ILE A 124 7.67 1.36 -1.58
CA ILE A 124 7.27 2.50 -2.39
C ILE A 124 7.91 2.30 -3.75
N VAL A 125 7.10 2.13 -4.77
CA VAL A 125 7.59 2.05 -6.15
C VAL A 125 7.43 3.41 -6.80
N THR A 126 8.52 3.95 -7.34
CA THR A 126 8.55 5.25 -8.00
C THR A 126 8.65 5.09 -9.52
N VAL A 127 7.96 5.97 -10.24
CA VAL A 127 8.01 6.09 -11.71
C VAL A 127 8.24 7.56 -12.06
N GLY A 128 9.20 7.84 -12.92
CA GLY A 128 9.59 9.21 -13.28
C GLY A 128 10.46 9.92 -12.24
N THR A 129 10.69 9.31 -11.07
CA THR A 129 11.53 9.85 -9.98
C THR A 129 12.50 8.77 -9.50
N PRO A 130 13.79 9.08 -9.31
CA PRO A 130 14.74 8.12 -8.74
C PRO A 130 14.33 7.66 -7.34
N ALA A 131 14.42 6.35 -7.08
CA ALA A 131 14.09 5.79 -5.79
C ALA A 131 14.99 6.33 -4.66
N ALA A 132 16.25 6.61 -4.95
CA ALA A 132 17.16 7.22 -3.99
C ALA A 132 16.66 8.59 -3.47
N ALA A 133 16.08 9.42 -4.34
CA ALA A 133 15.49 10.69 -3.94
C ALA A 133 14.28 10.50 -3.05
N MET A 134 13.38 9.57 -3.40
CA MET A 134 12.23 9.21 -2.57
C MET A 134 12.67 8.64 -1.21
N ALA A 135 13.69 7.79 -1.19
CA ALA A 135 14.23 7.23 0.05
C ALA A 135 14.75 8.32 0.99
N GLN A 136 15.37 9.37 0.45
CA GLN A 136 15.83 10.50 1.25
C GLN A 136 14.65 11.29 1.82
N THR A 137 13.64 11.59 1.01
CA THR A 137 12.41 12.27 1.48
C THR A 137 11.71 11.48 2.58
N VAL A 138 11.63 10.14 2.43
CA VAL A 138 11.05 9.25 3.45
C VAL A 138 11.87 9.28 4.74
N ARG A 139 13.21 9.28 4.68
CA ARG A 139 14.07 9.37 5.87
C ARG A 139 13.84 10.69 6.63
N GLU A 140 13.75 11.78 5.90
CA GLU A 140 13.49 13.11 6.47
C GLU A 140 12.13 13.15 7.16
N ALA A 141 11.07 12.74 6.46
CA ALA A 141 9.71 12.68 7.01
C ALA A 141 9.61 11.79 8.26
N MET A 142 10.23 10.61 8.24
CA MET A 142 10.26 9.72 9.41
C MET A 142 11.02 10.32 10.59
N ASN A 143 12.13 11.01 10.34
CA ASN A 143 12.90 11.66 11.40
C ASN A 143 12.16 12.86 12.01
N ASP A 144 11.49 13.66 11.20
CA ASP A 144 10.74 14.82 11.66
C ASP A 144 9.50 14.40 12.45
N SER A 145 8.74 13.43 11.95
CA SER A 145 7.61 12.85 12.66
C SER A 145 8.03 12.21 13.99
N ARG A 146 9.17 11.54 14.03
CA ARG A 146 9.72 10.97 15.26
C ARG A 146 10.02 12.05 16.32
N ARG A 147 10.49 13.23 15.92
CA ARG A 147 10.71 14.35 16.84
C ARG A 147 9.40 14.87 17.40
N GLU A 148 8.37 15.02 16.58
CA GLU A 148 7.05 15.48 16.98
C GLU A 148 6.33 14.47 17.88
N PHE A 149 6.37 13.17 17.55
CA PHE A 149 5.75 12.10 18.33
C PHE A 149 6.45 11.82 19.66
N ASN A 150 7.77 11.92 19.74
CA ASN A 150 8.50 11.77 21.00
C ASN A 150 8.12 12.84 22.04
N ILE A 151 7.64 14.00 21.62
CA ILE A 151 7.10 15.04 22.50
C ILE A 151 5.72 14.63 23.06
N SER A 152 4.92 13.88 22.28
CA SER A 152 3.54 13.51 22.63
C SER A 152 3.39 12.14 23.28
N LEU A 153 4.29 11.20 23.03
CA LEU A 153 4.16 9.77 23.37
C LEU A 153 5.25 9.27 24.33
N SER A 154 5.67 10.08 25.29
CA SER A 154 6.68 9.72 26.31
C SER A 154 6.40 8.45 27.13
N ARG A 155 5.43 7.61 26.74
CA ARG A 155 5.07 6.36 27.44
C ARG A 155 4.77 5.14 26.58
N ARG A 156 4.72 5.21 25.23
CA ARG A 156 4.46 4.02 24.39
C ARG A 156 5.28 4.08 23.10
N GLY A 157 6.53 3.62 23.20
CA GLY A 157 7.31 3.08 22.10
C GLY A 157 7.53 4.00 20.89
N SER A 158 8.69 4.68 20.85
CA SER A 158 9.22 5.15 19.57
C SER A 158 9.48 3.95 18.67
N PHE A 159 8.96 3.94 17.45
CA PHE A 159 9.38 2.98 16.45
C PHE A 159 10.52 3.52 15.60
N THR A 160 11.34 2.64 15.07
CA THR A 160 12.42 2.96 14.15
C THR A 160 12.15 2.27 12.81
N VAL A 161 12.64 2.89 11.74
CA VAL A 161 12.54 2.31 10.40
C VAL A 161 13.92 2.19 9.77
N GLU A 162 14.11 1.11 9.04
CA GLU A 162 15.20 0.99 8.09
C GLU A 162 14.69 1.24 6.69
N ILE A 163 15.48 1.94 5.87
CA ILE A 163 15.08 2.39 4.55
C ILE A 163 16.22 2.12 3.60
N ALA A 164 15.94 1.35 2.56
CA ALA A 164 16.85 1.09 1.46
C ALA A 164 16.17 1.34 0.12
N SER A 165 16.95 1.51 -0.93
CA SER A 165 16.43 1.69 -2.28
C SER A 165 17.25 0.93 -3.31
N ALA A 166 16.60 0.58 -4.42
CA ALA A 166 17.22 0.04 -5.61
C ALA A 166 16.56 0.62 -6.85
N GLU A 167 17.36 0.89 -7.87
CA GLU A 167 16.87 1.41 -9.15
C GLU A 167 16.71 0.26 -10.15
N TRP A 168 15.73 0.38 -11.04
CA TRP A 168 15.54 -0.56 -12.15
C TRP A 168 16.80 -0.73 -13.00
N GLY A 169 17.50 0.36 -13.24
CA GLY A 169 18.74 0.36 -14.03
C GLY A 169 19.86 -0.54 -13.47
N GLU A 170 19.79 -0.93 -12.19
CA GLU A 170 20.76 -1.82 -11.57
C GLU A 170 20.50 -3.30 -11.88
N THR A 171 19.24 -3.67 -12.17
CA THR A 171 18.82 -5.08 -12.24
C THR A 171 18.05 -5.41 -13.53
N ALA A 172 17.38 -4.43 -14.12
CA ALA A 172 16.49 -4.57 -15.28
C ALA A 172 15.38 -5.63 -15.10
N SER A 173 14.98 -5.90 -13.85
CA SER A 173 13.94 -6.88 -13.49
C SER A 173 13.21 -6.45 -12.23
N TRP A 174 11.88 -6.54 -12.23
CA TRP A 174 11.04 -6.21 -11.09
C TRP A 174 11.43 -6.97 -9.82
N ASP A 175 11.46 -8.29 -9.92
CA ASP A 175 11.72 -9.16 -8.77
C ASP A 175 13.15 -8.97 -8.23
N MET A 176 14.11 -8.74 -9.12
CA MET A 176 15.49 -8.45 -8.73
C MET A 176 15.62 -7.06 -8.10
N THR A 177 14.89 -6.04 -8.57
CA THR A 177 14.90 -4.70 -7.97
C THR A 177 14.32 -4.75 -6.55
N LEU A 178 13.19 -5.42 -6.35
CA LEU A 178 12.60 -5.65 -5.03
C LEU A 178 13.56 -6.39 -4.10
N SER A 179 14.14 -7.49 -4.58
CA SER A 179 15.10 -8.29 -3.80
C SER A 179 16.35 -7.49 -3.43
N LEU A 180 16.88 -6.69 -4.36
CA LEU A 180 18.05 -5.85 -4.09
C LEU A 180 17.75 -4.77 -3.04
N ALA A 181 16.60 -4.11 -3.15
CA ALA A 181 16.16 -3.14 -2.13
C ALA A 181 16.02 -3.80 -0.75
N GLN A 182 15.47 -5.02 -0.71
CA GLN A 182 15.33 -5.78 0.55
C GLN A 182 16.68 -6.24 1.12
N GLN A 183 17.64 -6.64 0.29
CA GLN A 183 18.98 -7.03 0.75
C GLN A 183 19.79 -5.87 1.32
N ARG A 184 19.46 -4.65 0.93
CA ARG A 184 20.14 -3.42 1.40
C ARG A 184 19.57 -2.90 2.74
N LEU A 185 18.46 -3.46 3.23
CA LEU A 185 17.94 -3.22 4.59
C LEU A 185 18.81 -3.94 5.64
#